data_792186947ac9049a6b4944ecd8307823
#
_entry.id   792186947ac9049a6b4944ecd8307823
#
_cell.length_a   1.000
_cell.length_b   1.000
_cell.length_c   1.000
_cell.angle_alpha   90.00
_cell.angle_beta   90.00
_cell.angle_gamma   90.00
#
_symmetry.space_group_name_H-M   'P 1'
#
loop_
_entity.id
_entity.type
_entity.pdbx_description
1 polymer ?
#
loop_
_entity_poly.entity_id
_entity_poly.type
_entity_poly.pdbx_seq_one_letter_code
_entity_poly.pdbx_strand_id
1 'polypeptide(L)'
;VVFLGYPIWWGQAPKILYTFLERYDFGGATIVPFCTSGSSGMGSSADGLQALAENARWLPGQRFSASASVSDVASWVESLDLPLSSGEEEWAGTQLLLTFEGGEAHIVLENNATTRDFLSILPASLLFQEYAGCEKISYLAEEVSTAGAPERYDPRVGDVALYAPWGNLAIFYGDADSASGLVPMGRVTSGLELLSSMEGEFEVQISIFE
;
A
#
# COMPACT_ATOMS: atom_id res chain seq x y z
N VAL A 1 -4.21 -2.75 13.99
CA VAL A 1 -3.38 -3.88 14.49
C VAL A 1 -1.91 -3.51 14.37
N VAL A 2 -1.10 -3.84 15.39
CA VAL A 2 0.36 -3.62 15.41
C VAL A 2 1.07 -4.97 15.53
N PHE A 3 1.78 -5.38 14.49
CA PHE A 3 2.68 -6.53 14.58
C PHE A 3 4.03 -6.07 15.11
N LEU A 4 4.36 -6.48 16.35
CA LEU A 4 5.57 -6.09 17.06
C LEU A 4 6.64 -7.17 16.95
N GLY A 5 7.55 -7.03 15.97
CA GLY A 5 8.59 -8.02 15.67
C GLY A 5 9.95 -7.68 16.26
N TYR A 6 10.67 -8.68 16.82
CA TYR A 6 12.00 -8.48 17.40
C TYR A 6 12.84 -9.75 17.47
N PRO A 7 14.16 -9.62 17.44
CA PRO A 7 15.05 -10.74 17.74
C PRO A 7 15.13 -10.96 19.28
N ILE A 8 15.30 -12.22 19.70
CA ILE A 8 15.57 -12.50 21.12
C ILE A 8 17.06 -12.27 21.42
N TRP A 9 17.34 -11.35 22.34
CA TRP A 9 18.68 -11.07 22.85
C TRP A 9 18.76 -11.41 24.33
N TRP A 10 19.55 -12.43 24.68
CA TRP A 10 19.70 -12.88 26.06
C TRP A 10 18.36 -13.18 26.76
N GLY A 11 17.42 -13.77 26.03
CA GLY A 11 16.09 -14.09 26.53
C GLY A 11 15.12 -12.91 26.65
N GLN A 12 15.48 -11.74 26.15
CA GLN A 12 14.71 -10.49 26.26
C GLN A 12 14.48 -9.84 24.90
N ALA A 13 13.49 -8.97 24.83
CA ALA A 13 13.29 -8.06 23.70
C ALA A 13 14.33 -6.93 23.74
N PRO A 14 14.76 -6.39 22.58
CA PRO A 14 15.66 -5.25 22.51
C PRO A 14 15.11 -4.01 23.23
N LYS A 15 15.96 -3.27 23.94
CA LYS A 15 15.56 -2.11 24.74
C LYS A 15 14.90 -0.98 23.96
N ILE A 16 15.17 -0.87 22.66
CA ILE A 16 14.54 0.12 21.80
C ILE A 16 13.00 -0.04 21.75
N LEU A 17 12.48 -1.27 21.89
CA LEU A 17 11.04 -1.52 21.93
C LEU A 17 10.39 -1.00 23.21
N TYR A 18 11.10 -1.05 24.32
CA TYR A 18 10.63 -0.45 25.57
C TYR A 18 10.46 1.05 25.40
N THR A 19 11.48 1.74 24.87
CA THR A 19 11.41 3.19 24.57
C THR A 19 10.31 3.52 23.57
N PHE A 20 10.10 2.67 22.57
CA PHE A 20 9.01 2.85 21.60
C PHE A 20 7.63 2.78 22.27
N LEU A 21 7.40 1.74 23.09
CA LEU A 21 6.11 1.57 23.76
C LEU A 21 5.84 2.62 24.85
N GLU A 22 6.90 3.13 25.51
CA GLU A 22 6.78 4.23 26.46
C GLU A 22 6.44 5.58 25.80
N ARG A 23 6.81 5.75 24.51
CA ARG A 23 6.72 7.04 23.84
C ARG A 23 5.39 7.27 23.13
N TYR A 24 4.68 6.22 22.78
CA TYR A 24 3.44 6.28 22.00
C TYR A 24 2.27 5.67 22.78
N ASP A 25 1.09 6.21 22.58
CA ASP A 25 -0.15 5.65 23.13
C ASP A 25 -0.69 4.56 22.20
N PHE A 26 -0.93 3.38 22.75
CA PHE A 26 -1.48 2.22 22.04
C PHE A 26 -2.91 1.91 22.48
N GLY A 27 -3.61 2.83 23.14
CA GLY A 27 -4.99 2.64 23.56
C GLY A 27 -5.89 2.27 22.39
N GLY A 28 -6.63 1.15 22.55
CA GLY A 28 -7.49 0.61 21.50
C GLY A 28 -6.77 -0.21 20.42
N ALA A 29 -5.44 -0.23 20.38
CA ALA A 29 -4.69 -1.07 19.45
C ALA A 29 -4.69 -2.55 19.88
N THR A 30 -4.66 -3.45 18.91
CA THR A 30 -4.33 -4.86 19.14
C THR A 30 -2.86 -5.06 18.78
N ILE A 31 -2.04 -5.48 19.76
CA ILE A 31 -0.60 -5.75 19.56
C ILE A 31 -0.39 -7.26 19.47
N VAL A 32 0.28 -7.68 18.41
CA VAL A 32 0.64 -9.07 18.12
C VAL A 32 2.17 -9.19 18.11
N PRO A 33 2.78 -9.67 19.22
CA PRO A 33 4.23 -9.79 19.27
C PRO A 33 4.69 -11.03 18.50
N PHE A 34 5.82 -10.92 17.82
CA PHE A 34 6.50 -12.08 17.26
C PHE A 34 8.02 -11.92 17.39
N CYS A 35 8.73 -13.01 17.46
CA CYS A 35 10.17 -12.95 17.55
C CYS A 35 10.88 -13.89 16.59
N THR A 36 12.11 -13.55 16.26
CA THR A 36 13.06 -14.43 15.56
C THR A 36 14.15 -14.88 16.51
N SER A 37 14.45 -16.18 16.49
CA SER A 37 15.58 -16.74 17.25
C SER A 37 16.08 -18.03 16.64
N GLY A 38 17.36 -18.37 16.90
CA GLY A 38 17.95 -19.63 16.44
C GLY A 38 17.33 -20.86 17.12
N SER A 39 17.14 -20.80 18.44
CA SER A 39 16.62 -21.93 19.22
C SER A 39 15.73 -21.52 20.40
N SER A 40 15.94 -20.34 20.99
CA SER A 40 15.15 -19.87 22.12
C SER A 40 13.72 -19.59 21.71
N GLY A 41 12.76 -20.07 22.50
CA GLY A 41 11.38 -19.67 22.38
C GLY A 41 11.18 -18.19 22.76
N MET A 42 9.97 -17.69 22.60
CA MET A 42 9.61 -16.33 22.98
C MET A 42 9.73 -16.09 24.50
N GLY A 43 9.49 -17.13 25.31
CA GLY A 43 9.58 -17.08 26.78
C GLY A 43 8.75 -15.92 27.32
N SER A 44 9.30 -15.22 28.33
CA SER A 44 8.71 -14.02 28.94
C SER A 44 9.19 -12.71 28.30
N SER A 45 9.77 -12.77 27.08
CA SER A 45 10.35 -11.57 26.46
C SER A 45 9.31 -10.48 26.14
N ALA A 46 8.03 -10.84 25.96
CA ALA A 46 6.93 -9.92 25.74
C ALA A 46 6.35 -9.34 27.04
N ASP A 47 6.53 -9.99 28.19
CA ASP A 47 5.88 -9.58 29.44
C ASP A 47 6.26 -8.16 29.87
N GLY A 48 7.54 -7.84 29.74
CA GLY A 48 8.04 -6.50 30.04
C GLY A 48 7.58 -5.43 29.05
N LEU A 49 7.21 -5.81 27.83
CA LEU A 49 6.65 -4.92 26.83
C LEU A 49 5.17 -4.68 27.10
N GLN A 50 4.43 -5.70 27.51
CA GLN A 50 3.00 -5.59 27.84
C GLN A 50 2.77 -4.60 28.98
N ALA A 51 3.64 -4.58 29.97
CA ALA A 51 3.55 -3.65 31.11
C ALA A 51 3.68 -2.16 30.71
N LEU A 52 4.20 -1.87 29.51
CA LEU A 52 4.37 -0.50 29.00
C LEU A 52 3.20 -0.03 28.13
N ALA A 53 2.35 -0.95 27.70
CA ALA A 53 1.18 -0.67 26.88
C ALA A 53 -0.02 -1.50 27.38
N GLU A 54 -0.35 -1.34 28.65
CA GLU A 54 -1.45 -2.08 29.33
C GLU A 54 -2.84 -1.72 28.76
N ASN A 55 -2.96 -0.57 28.13
CA ASN A 55 -4.19 -0.09 27.48
C ASN A 55 -4.42 -0.69 26.08
N ALA A 56 -3.44 -1.44 25.53
CA ALA A 56 -3.58 -2.19 24.31
C ALA A 56 -4.09 -3.61 24.56
N ARG A 57 -4.75 -4.19 23.55
CA ARG A 57 -5.09 -5.62 23.55
C ARG A 57 -3.90 -6.42 23.04
N TRP A 58 -3.30 -7.25 23.87
CA TRP A 58 -2.21 -8.12 23.48
C TRP A 58 -2.72 -9.52 23.11
N LEU A 59 -2.24 -10.03 21.97
CA LEU A 59 -2.49 -11.42 21.56
C LEU A 59 -1.29 -12.31 21.86
N PRO A 60 -1.48 -13.64 21.87
CA PRO A 60 -0.38 -14.58 22.00
C PRO A 60 0.65 -14.38 20.90
N GLY A 61 1.92 -14.37 21.29
CA GLY A 61 3.01 -14.17 20.34
C GLY A 61 3.51 -15.46 19.69
N GLN A 62 4.24 -15.31 18.59
CA GLN A 62 4.84 -16.42 17.83
C GLN A 62 6.34 -16.25 17.66
N ARG A 63 7.06 -17.35 17.76
CA ARG A 63 8.49 -17.43 17.40
C ARG A 63 8.64 -17.99 15.99
N PHE A 64 9.46 -17.34 15.19
CA PHE A 64 9.90 -17.84 13.89
C PHE A 64 11.38 -18.20 13.88
N SER A 65 11.74 -19.25 13.16
CA SER A 65 13.14 -19.57 12.87
C SER A 65 13.61 -18.76 11.65
N ALA A 66 14.92 -18.69 11.44
CA ALA A 66 15.48 -18.08 10.24
C ALA A 66 15.07 -18.78 8.91
N SER A 67 14.55 -20.01 9.00
CA SER A 67 14.07 -20.82 7.88
C SER A 67 12.53 -20.85 7.77
N ALA A 68 11.82 -20.00 8.50
CA ALA A 68 10.37 -19.92 8.37
C ALA A 68 9.98 -19.49 6.95
N SER A 69 9.07 -20.21 6.35
CA SER A 69 8.55 -19.86 5.02
C SER A 69 7.48 -18.77 5.09
N VAL A 70 7.20 -18.15 3.96
CA VAL A 70 6.09 -17.19 3.84
C VAL A 70 4.76 -17.85 4.22
N SER A 71 4.58 -19.12 3.83
CA SER A 71 3.37 -19.89 4.18
C SER A 71 3.22 -20.15 5.68
N ASP A 72 4.33 -20.35 6.42
CA ASP A 72 4.27 -20.50 7.87
C ASP A 72 3.79 -19.21 8.55
N VAL A 73 4.27 -18.06 8.06
CA VAL A 73 3.87 -16.74 8.56
C VAL A 73 2.41 -16.46 8.21
N ALA A 74 2.00 -16.71 6.96
CA ALA A 74 0.62 -16.51 6.50
C ALA A 74 -0.38 -17.32 7.33
N SER A 75 -0.12 -18.63 7.50
CA SER A 75 -0.98 -19.50 8.29
C SER A 75 -1.08 -19.07 9.76
N TRP A 76 0.02 -18.55 10.32
CA TRP A 76 -0.03 -17.99 11.67
C TRP A 76 -0.90 -16.73 11.73
N VAL A 77 -0.73 -15.79 10.80
CA VAL A 77 -1.54 -14.56 10.74
C VAL A 77 -3.03 -14.89 10.60
N GLU A 78 -3.39 -15.82 9.71
CA GLU A 78 -4.76 -16.30 9.54
C GLU A 78 -5.33 -16.91 10.83
N SER A 79 -4.50 -17.61 11.61
CA SER A 79 -4.92 -18.25 12.88
C SER A 79 -5.24 -17.27 14.00
N LEU A 80 -4.84 -16.00 13.88
CA LEU A 80 -5.03 -14.99 14.92
C LEU A 80 -6.47 -14.45 14.99
N ASP A 81 -7.32 -14.79 14.01
CA ASP A 81 -8.71 -14.29 13.90
C ASP A 81 -8.78 -12.78 14.18
N LEU A 82 -7.82 -12.07 13.59
CA LEU A 82 -7.79 -10.62 13.69
C LEU A 82 -8.92 -10.08 12.80
N PRO A 83 -9.58 -8.98 13.21
CA PRO A 83 -10.33 -8.18 12.26
C PRO A 83 -9.30 -7.44 11.38
N LEU A 84 -8.51 -8.21 10.68
CA LEU A 84 -7.85 -7.76 9.48
C LEU A 84 -9.03 -7.68 8.51
N SER A 85 -9.65 -6.52 8.39
CA SER A 85 -10.26 -6.22 7.11
C SER A 85 -9.16 -6.62 6.12
N SER A 86 -9.39 -7.65 5.34
CA SER A 86 -8.61 -7.84 4.15
C SER A 86 -8.79 -6.50 3.45
N GLY A 87 -7.75 -5.68 3.40
CA GLY A 87 -7.83 -4.36 2.76
C GLY A 87 -8.23 -4.50 1.30
N GLU A 88 -8.52 -5.71 0.87
CA GLU A 88 -9.00 -6.12 -0.43
C GLU A 88 -10.46 -5.72 -0.68
N GLU A 89 -11.35 -5.77 0.33
CA GLU A 89 -12.75 -5.40 0.12
C GLU A 89 -13.03 -3.90 0.30
N GLU A 90 -12.29 -3.22 1.19
CA GLU A 90 -12.51 -1.79 1.47
C GLU A 90 -11.99 -0.90 0.32
N TRP A 91 -10.98 -1.34 -0.44
CA TRP A 91 -10.38 -0.59 -1.53
C TRP A 91 -10.74 -1.11 -2.93
N ALA A 92 -11.26 -2.33 -3.04
CA ALA A 92 -11.72 -2.89 -4.30
C ALA A 92 -12.88 -2.05 -4.84
N GLY A 93 -12.61 -1.37 -5.95
CA GLY A 93 -13.60 -0.48 -6.55
C GLY A 93 -13.66 0.93 -5.95
N THR A 94 -12.67 1.33 -5.13
CA THR A 94 -12.54 2.75 -4.73
C THR A 94 -12.54 3.62 -5.97
N GLN A 95 -13.44 4.61 -5.99
CA GLN A 95 -13.55 5.53 -7.10
C GLN A 95 -12.77 6.81 -6.82
N LEU A 96 -12.08 7.28 -7.85
CA LEU A 96 -11.43 8.57 -7.83
C LEU A 96 -12.16 9.52 -8.77
N LEU A 97 -12.23 10.78 -8.35
CA LEU A 97 -12.63 11.91 -9.16
C LEU A 97 -11.39 12.69 -9.58
N LEU A 98 -11.23 12.87 -10.88
CA LEU A 98 -10.24 13.73 -11.51
C LEU A 98 -10.96 14.97 -12.04
N THR A 99 -10.61 16.15 -11.53
CA THR A 99 -11.18 17.42 -11.99
C THR A 99 -10.10 18.24 -12.67
N PHE A 100 -10.35 18.74 -13.87
CA PHE A 100 -9.42 19.52 -14.67
C PHE A 100 -10.16 20.60 -15.49
N GLU A 101 -9.42 21.52 -16.10
CA GLU A 101 -10.02 22.52 -16.98
C GLU A 101 -10.70 21.81 -18.17
N GLY A 102 -12.01 21.98 -18.28
CA GLY A 102 -12.81 21.37 -19.35
C GLY A 102 -13.60 20.14 -18.93
N GLY A 103 -13.47 19.62 -17.72
CA GLY A 103 -14.32 18.53 -17.26
C GLY A 103 -13.80 17.70 -16.09
N GLU A 104 -14.36 16.51 -16.00
CA GLU A 104 -14.01 15.53 -14.99
C GLU A 104 -13.89 14.13 -15.59
N ALA A 105 -13.14 13.28 -14.92
CA ALA A 105 -13.04 11.86 -15.25
C ALA A 105 -13.12 11.03 -13.94
N HIS A 106 -13.62 9.81 -14.08
CA HIS A 106 -13.70 8.87 -12.96
C HIS A 106 -12.82 7.67 -13.20
N ILE A 107 -12.14 7.22 -12.16
CA ILE A 107 -11.32 6.01 -12.15
C ILE A 107 -11.87 5.06 -11.10
N VAL A 108 -11.94 3.77 -11.42
CA VAL A 108 -12.09 2.70 -10.43
C VAL A 108 -10.73 2.05 -10.22
N LEU A 109 -10.28 2.03 -8.98
CA LEU A 109 -8.99 1.43 -8.61
C LEU A 109 -9.09 -0.07 -8.43
N GLU A 110 -8.02 -0.77 -8.82
CA GLU A 110 -7.74 -2.13 -8.41
C GLU A 110 -7.21 -2.16 -6.98
N ASN A 111 -7.35 -3.29 -6.30
CA ASN A 111 -6.79 -3.46 -4.98
C ASN A 111 -5.39 -4.10 -5.04
N ASN A 112 -4.37 -3.29 -4.92
CA ASN A 112 -2.98 -3.75 -4.80
C ASN A 112 -2.17 -2.80 -3.90
N ALA A 113 -0.91 -3.14 -3.62
CA ALA A 113 -0.06 -2.35 -2.74
C ALA A 113 0.18 -0.92 -3.29
N THR A 114 0.32 -0.80 -4.61
CA THR A 114 0.56 0.49 -5.28
C THR A 114 -0.62 1.43 -5.14
N THR A 115 -1.85 0.93 -5.32
CA THR A 115 -3.07 1.73 -5.20
C THR A 115 -3.33 2.16 -3.76
N ARG A 116 -3.10 1.26 -2.79
CA ARG A 116 -3.24 1.61 -1.37
C ARG A 116 -2.28 2.72 -0.96
N ASP A 117 -1.05 2.63 -1.43
CA ASP A 117 -0.02 3.63 -1.13
C ASP A 117 -0.33 4.96 -1.84
N PHE A 118 -0.77 4.92 -3.10
CA PHE A 118 -1.24 6.08 -3.85
C PHE A 118 -2.42 6.80 -3.17
N LEU A 119 -3.37 6.05 -2.61
CA LEU A 119 -4.51 6.63 -1.89
C LEU A 119 -4.08 7.43 -0.65
N SER A 120 -2.96 7.08 -0.03
CA SER A 120 -2.45 7.78 1.16
C SER A 120 -1.95 9.19 0.88
N ILE A 121 -1.63 9.51 -0.38
CA ILE A 121 -1.18 10.84 -0.79
C ILE A 121 -2.31 11.73 -1.32
N LEU A 122 -3.54 11.23 -1.40
CA LEU A 122 -4.70 11.99 -1.83
C LEU A 122 -5.32 12.81 -0.69
N PRO A 123 -5.96 13.98 -0.96
CA PRO A 123 -6.11 14.58 -2.29
C PRO A 123 -4.80 15.19 -2.81
N ALA A 124 -4.61 15.13 -4.12
CA ALA A 124 -3.41 15.63 -4.78
C ALA A 124 -3.73 16.51 -6.00
N SER A 125 -2.87 17.48 -6.28
CA SER A 125 -2.84 18.23 -7.52
C SER A 125 -1.64 17.76 -8.33
N LEU A 126 -1.89 17.22 -9.52
CA LEU A 126 -0.89 16.66 -10.39
C LEU A 126 -0.89 17.36 -11.75
N LEU A 127 0.30 17.64 -12.29
CA LEU A 127 0.49 18.21 -13.59
C LEU A 127 0.64 17.10 -14.63
N PHE A 128 -0.36 16.94 -15.48
CA PHE A 128 -0.35 15.95 -16.56
C PHE A 128 0.17 16.56 -17.86
N GLN A 129 0.79 15.73 -18.67
CA GLN A 129 1.28 16.05 -19.99
C GLN A 129 1.08 14.89 -20.95
N GLU A 130 1.12 15.20 -22.24
CA GLU A 130 1.05 14.23 -23.32
C GLU A 130 2.34 13.40 -23.40
N TYR A 131 2.21 12.10 -23.63
CA TYR A 131 3.33 11.22 -23.90
C TYR A 131 3.03 10.21 -25.00
N ALA A 132 3.93 10.10 -25.97
CA ALA A 132 3.93 9.15 -27.08
C ALA A 132 2.65 9.11 -27.95
N GLY A 133 1.71 10.04 -27.79
CA GLY A 133 0.44 10.07 -28.54
C GLY A 133 -0.54 8.97 -28.13
N CYS A 134 -0.36 8.36 -26.95
CA CYS A 134 -1.21 7.27 -26.45
C CYS A 134 -1.49 7.32 -24.96
N GLU A 135 -0.82 8.18 -24.20
CA GLU A 135 -1.01 8.28 -22.75
C GLU A 135 -0.84 9.70 -22.22
N LYS A 136 -1.52 10.00 -21.14
CA LYS A 136 -1.30 11.18 -20.31
C LYS A 136 -0.53 10.77 -19.08
N ILE A 137 0.60 11.42 -18.83
CA ILE A 137 1.48 11.08 -17.70
C ILE A 137 1.62 12.22 -16.70
N SER A 138 1.81 11.87 -15.43
CA SER A 138 2.17 12.82 -14.37
C SER A 138 3.15 12.20 -13.40
N TYR A 139 4.22 12.91 -13.06
CA TYR A 139 5.21 12.45 -12.09
C TYR A 139 4.69 12.63 -10.67
N LEU A 140 4.82 11.59 -9.86
CA LEU A 140 4.47 11.65 -8.45
C LEU A 140 5.62 12.29 -7.66
N ALA A 141 5.27 13.11 -6.67
CA ALA A 141 6.26 13.72 -5.79
C ALA A 141 6.84 12.73 -4.77
N GLU A 142 6.11 11.67 -4.47
CA GLU A 142 6.46 10.62 -3.53
C GLU A 142 6.52 9.27 -4.24
N GLU A 143 7.46 8.43 -3.81
CA GLU A 143 7.52 7.05 -4.29
C GLU A 143 6.37 6.25 -3.68
N VAL A 144 5.70 5.45 -4.50
CA VAL A 144 4.66 4.51 -4.06
C VAL A 144 5.14 3.07 -4.21
N SER A 145 4.60 2.19 -3.36
CA SER A 145 4.98 0.78 -3.31
C SER A 145 4.73 0.08 -4.65
N THR A 146 5.64 -0.78 -5.04
CA THR A 146 5.50 -1.69 -6.19
C THR A 146 5.44 -3.16 -5.77
N ALA A 147 5.16 -3.42 -4.49
CA ALA A 147 5.09 -4.76 -3.95
C ALA A 147 3.98 -5.58 -4.63
N GLY A 148 4.33 -6.75 -5.13
CA GLY A 148 3.40 -7.61 -5.86
C GLY A 148 3.14 -7.19 -7.31
N ALA A 149 3.88 -6.20 -7.83
CA ALA A 149 3.76 -5.77 -9.23
C ALA A 149 4.06 -6.93 -10.19
N PRO A 150 3.36 -7.02 -11.33
CA PRO A 150 3.67 -7.99 -12.35
C PRO A 150 5.05 -7.70 -12.99
N GLU A 151 5.73 -8.73 -13.46
CA GLU A 151 7.00 -8.57 -14.17
C GLU A 151 6.85 -7.70 -15.42
N ARG A 152 5.70 -7.79 -16.07
CA ARG A 152 5.34 -7.06 -17.28
C ARG A 152 3.82 -6.85 -17.33
N TYR A 153 3.40 -5.72 -17.85
CA TYR A 153 1.99 -5.41 -18.08
C TYR A 153 1.74 -4.93 -19.51
N ASP A 154 0.63 -5.35 -20.10
CA ASP A 154 0.15 -4.99 -21.43
C ASP A 154 -1.06 -4.06 -21.28
N PRO A 155 -0.88 -2.73 -21.35
CA PRO A 155 -1.93 -1.78 -21.05
C PRO A 155 -2.96 -1.73 -22.18
N ARG A 156 -4.20 -1.45 -21.81
CA ARG A 156 -5.33 -1.24 -22.73
C ARG A 156 -5.84 0.18 -22.61
N VAL A 157 -6.53 0.64 -23.64
CA VAL A 157 -7.22 1.94 -23.60
C VAL A 157 -8.15 2.01 -22.39
N GLY A 158 -7.99 3.06 -21.60
CA GLY A 158 -8.69 3.31 -20.35
C GLY A 158 -7.94 2.83 -19.10
N ASP A 159 -6.87 2.05 -19.23
CA ASP A 159 -6.11 1.60 -18.07
C ASP A 159 -5.32 2.77 -17.43
N VAL A 160 -5.18 2.66 -16.12
CA VAL A 160 -4.36 3.55 -15.28
C VAL A 160 -3.26 2.71 -14.66
N ALA A 161 -2.01 3.12 -14.82
CA ALA A 161 -0.87 2.39 -14.27
C ALA A 161 0.19 3.33 -13.70
N LEU A 162 1.01 2.81 -12.79
CA LEU A 162 2.27 3.41 -12.39
C LEU A 162 3.39 2.87 -13.28
N TYR A 163 4.18 3.73 -13.90
CA TYR A 163 5.44 3.32 -14.50
C TYR A 163 6.57 3.52 -13.48
N ALA A 164 6.90 2.44 -12.79
CA ALA A 164 7.82 2.45 -11.65
C ALA A 164 9.22 3.02 -11.97
N PRO A 165 9.84 2.76 -13.15
CA PRO A 165 11.16 3.29 -13.46
C PRO A 165 11.24 4.82 -13.46
N TRP A 166 10.14 5.52 -13.72
CA TRP A 166 10.06 6.98 -13.74
C TRP A 166 9.25 7.56 -12.59
N GLY A 167 8.54 6.72 -11.82
CA GLY A 167 7.67 7.16 -10.74
C GLY A 167 6.48 8.01 -11.21
N ASN A 168 5.96 7.72 -12.42
CA ASN A 168 4.85 8.47 -12.99
C ASN A 168 3.58 7.64 -13.08
N LEU A 169 2.45 8.31 -12.84
CA LEU A 169 1.13 7.83 -13.19
C LEU A 169 0.93 7.97 -14.69
N ALA A 170 0.36 6.94 -15.34
CA ALA A 170 0.02 6.92 -16.75
C ALA A 170 -1.45 6.57 -16.93
N ILE A 171 -2.16 7.32 -17.78
CA ILE A 171 -3.55 7.06 -18.19
C ILE A 171 -3.53 6.81 -19.70
N PHE A 172 -3.82 5.59 -20.10
CA PHE A 172 -3.75 5.17 -21.50
C PHE A 172 -5.06 5.50 -22.22
N TYR A 173 -4.97 6.30 -23.27
CA TYR A 173 -6.09 6.62 -24.16
C TYR A 173 -5.93 6.09 -25.58
N GLY A 174 -4.78 5.56 -25.91
CA GLY A 174 -4.43 4.91 -27.17
C GLY A 174 -3.71 3.58 -26.97
N ASP A 175 -3.41 2.90 -28.06
CA ASP A 175 -2.66 1.65 -28.03
C ASP A 175 -1.20 1.91 -27.62
N ALA A 176 -0.73 1.15 -26.66
CA ALA A 176 0.63 1.23 -26.15
C ALA A 176 1.24 -0.17 -26.03
N ASP A 177 2.56 -0.23 -26.13
CA ASP A 177 3.29 -1.49 -26.01
C ASP A 177 3.38 -1.94 -24.54
N SER A 178 3.42 -3.25 -24.35
CA SER A 178 3.66 -3.83 -23.03
C SER A 178 5.04 -3.46 -22.50
N ALA A 179 5.13 -3.12 -21.22
CA ALA A 179 6.40 -2.75 -20.59
C ALA A 179 6.63 -3.43 -19.24
N SER A 180 7.92 -3.69 -18.94
CA SER A 180 8.35 -4.05 -17.59
C SER A 180 8.30 -2.82 -16.68
N GLY A 181 7.86 -3.01 -15.43
CA GLY A 181 7.74 -1.90 -14.48
C GLY A 181 6.45 -1.09 -14.59
N LEU A 182 5.54 -1.45 -15.50
CA LEU A 182 4.15 -0.99 -15.45
C LEU A 182 3.38 -1.77 -14.40
N VAL A 183 2.76 -1.06 -13.47
CA VAL A 183 1.93 -1.64 -12.39
C VAL A 183 0.50 -1.19 -12.60
N PRO A 184 -0.44 -2.09 -12.92
CA PRO A 184 -1.83 -1.72 -13.09
C PRO A 184 -2.39 -1.15 -11.79
N MET A 185 -3.14 -0.07 -11.88
CA MET A 185 -3.74 0.62 -10.72
C MET A 185 -5.25 0.71 -10.82
N GLY A 186 -5.80 0.61 -12.01
CA GLY A 186 -7.24 0.73 -12.20
C GLY A 186 -7.62 1.10 -13.62
N ARG A 187 -8.83 1.62 -13.77
CA ARG A 187 -9.39 1.95 -15.07
C ARG A 187 -10.26 3.20 -15.02
N VAL A 188 -10.15 4.02 -16.07
CA VAL A 188 -11.08 5.13 -16.30
C VAL A 188 -12.45 4.58 -16.71
N THR A 189 -13.48 4.99 -15.98
CA THR A 189 -14.86 4.55 -16.20
C THR A 189 -15.68 5.60 -16.93
N SER A 190 -15.28 6.88 -16.86
CA SER A 190 -15.90 7.97 -17.61
C SER A 190 -14.92 9.14 -17.77
N GLY A 191 -15.14 9.98 -18.77
CA GLY A 191 -14.36 11.20 -19.00
C GLY A 191 -13.01 10.99 -19.72
N LEU A 192 -12.69 9.77 -20.19
CA LEU A 192 -11.44 9.50 -20.91
C LEU A 192 -11.29 10.35 -22.16
N GLU A 193 -12.38 10.57 -22.92
CA GLU A 193 -12.36 11.38 -24.14
C GLU A 193 -12.02 12.84 -23.84
N LEU A 194 -12.55 13.40 -22.73
CA LEU A 194 -12.22 14.75 -22.30
C LEU A 194 -10.76 14.87 -21.91
N LEU A 195 -10.28 13.93 -21.10
CA LEU A 195 -8.89 13.89 -20.62
C LEU A 195 -7.91 13.71 -21.80
N SER A 196 -8.22 12.84 -22.76
CA SER A 196 -7.39 12.62 -23.95
C SER A 196 -7.30 13.85 -24.85
N SER A 197 -8.35 14.68 -24.88
CA SER A 197 -8.41 15.90 -25.70
C SER A 197 -7.61 17.08 -25.13
N MET A 198 -7.15 16.98 -23.88
CA MET A 198 -6.31 18.02 -23.27
C MET A 198 -4.96 18.12 -23.96
N GLU A 199 -4.58 19.33 -24.34
CA GLU A 199 -3.29 19.62 -25.01
C GLU A 199 -2.29 20.26 -24.04
N GLY A 200 -1.02 20.01 -24.24
CA GLY A 200 0.05 20.57 -23.42
C GLY A 200 0.08 20.03 -22.00
N GLU A 201 0.53 20.87 -21.07
CA GLU A 201 0.50 20.58 -19.63
C GLU A 201 -0.80 21.13 -19.04
N PHE A 202 -1.46 20.32 -18.20
CA PHE A 202 -2.70 20.72 -17.52
C PHE A 202 -2.74 20.13 -16.11
N GLU A 203 -3.31 20.89 -15.19
CA GLU A 203 -3.45 20.52 -13.81
C GLU A 203 -4.69 19.67 -13.59
N VAL A 204 -4.55 18.59 -12.83
CA VAL A 204 -5.63 17.68 -12.45
C VAL A 204 -5.66 17.56 -10.92
N GLN A 205 -6.81 17.88 -10.34
CA GLN A 205 -7.11 17.61 -8.93
C GLN A 205 -7.64 16.19 -8.81
N ILE A 206 -7.03 15.36 -7.97
CA ILE A 206 -7.44 13.98 -7.74
C ILE A 206 -7.91 13.84 -6.29
N SER A 207 -9.11 13.31 -6.11
CA SER A 207 -9.70 13.00 -4.81
C SER A 207 -10.45 11.68 -4.82
N ILE A 208 -10.68 11.12 -3.64
CA ILE A 208 -11.58 9.98 -3.49
C ILE A 208 -13.01 10.47 -3.75
N PHE A 209 -13.74 9.74 -4.59
CA PHE A 209 -15.14 10.00 -4.87
C PHE A 209 -16.01 9.25 -3.85
N GLU A 210 -16.78 9.99 -3.06
CA GLU A 210 -17.73 9.48 -2.04
C GLU A 210 -19.12 9.24 -2.62
#